data_c69ec423938d3eb8702eed894a972ce0
#
_entry.id   c69ec423938d3eb8702eed894a972ce0
#
_cell.length_a   1.000
_cell.length_b   1.000
_cell.length_c   1.000
_cell.angle_alpha   90.00
_cell.angle_beta   90.00
_cell.angle_gamma   90.00
#
_symmetry.space_group_name_H-M   'P 1'
#
loop_
_entity.id
_entity.type
_entity.pdbx_description
1 polymer ?
#
loop_
_entity_poly.entity_id
_entity_poly.type
_entity_poly.pdbx_seq_one_letter_code
_entity_poly.pdbx_strand_id
1 'polypeptide(L)'
;MFEEMTFENILSQMLENVQGDVDKREGSIIYDALAPVAMESAQMYADMDILLQECFADSASYYYLIKRAAERGIFVKEGIPAVVKVKCIPSDVNIPEATEFSIGEMTYSITENLGDGFYSMTCS
;
A
#
# COMPACT_ATOMS: atom_id res chain seq x y z
N MET A 1 -13.93 -16.53 -2.36
CA MET A 1 -13.99 -17.85 -1.69
C MET A 1 -15.11 -17.89 -0.66
N PHE A 2 -15.40 -16.80 0.02
CA PHE A 2 -16.43 -16.69 1.06
C PHE A 2 -17.65 -15.87 0.62
N GLU A 3 -17.98 -15.88 -0.66
CA GLU A 3 -19.05 -15.06 -1.27
C GLU A 3 -20.43 -15.29 -0.66
N GLU A 4 -20.67 -16.50 -0.11
CA GLU A 4 -21.94 -16.84 0.56
C GLU A 4 -21.98 -16.42 2.04
N MET A 5 -20.85 -15.96 2.61
CA MET A 5 -20.77 -15.55 4.02
C MET A 5 -21.16 -14.08 4.17
N THR A 6 -22.37 -13.75 3.70
CA THR A 6 -22.97 -12.42 3.85
C THR A 6 -23.65 -12.27 5.20
N PHE A 7 -23.88 -11.05 5.61
CA PHE A 7 -24.61 -10.72 6.83
C PHE A 7 -25.94 -11.48 6.92
N GLU A 8 -26.74 -11.46 5.83
CA GLU A 8 -28.06 -12.09 5.79
C GLU A 8 -27.98 -13.60 5.98
N ASN A 9 -27.04 -14.26 5.30
CA ASN A 9 -26.86 -15.70 5.38
C ASN A 9 -26.37 -16.13 6.76
N ILE A 10 -25.42 -15.41 7.33
CA ILE A 10 -24.88 -15.69 8.67
C ILE A 10 -25.97 -15.48 9.73
N LEU A 11 -26.68 -14.36 9.65
CA LEU A 11 -27.79 -14.07 10.59
C LEU A 11 -28.90 -15.11 10.50
N SER A 12 -29.29 -15.51 9.29
CA SER A 12 -30.28 -16.57 9.08
C SER A 12 -29.84 -17.88 9.75
N GLN A 13 -28.61 -18.31 9.52
CA GLN A 13 -28.06 -19.52 10.15
C GLN A 13 -28.02 -19.39 11.68
N MET A 14 -27.64 -18.24 12.22
CA MET A 14 -27.62 -18.01 13.65
C MET A 14 -29.02 -18.12 14.25
N LEU A 15 -30.02 -17.50 13.61
CA LEU A 15 -31.42 -17.53 14.04
C LEU A 15 -32.01 -18.95 13.96
N GLU A 16 -31.64 -19.73 12.94
CA GLU A 16 -32.06 -21.15 12.82
C GLU A 16 -31.49 -22.00 13.97
N ASN A 17 -30.25 -21.75 14.39
CA ASN A 17 -29.61 -22.46 15.48
C ASN A 17 -30.13 -22.13 16.87
N VAL A 18 -30.89 -21.03 17.03
CA VAL A 18 -31.54 -20.70 18.32
C VAL A 18 -32.67 -21.68 18.57
N GLN A 19 -32.56 -22.44 19.66
CA GLN A 19 -33.57 -23.42 20.07
C GLN A 19 -34.68 -22.76 20.89
N GLY A 20 -35.89 -23.33 20.81
CA GLY A 20 -37.06 -22.88 21.57
C GLY A 20 -38.03 -22.04 20.72
N ASP A 21 -39.21 -21.86 21.29
CA ASP A 21 -40.28 -21.04 20.69
C ASP A 21 -40.08 -19.55 21.08
N VAL A 22 -39.06 -18.93 20.47
CA VAL A 22 -38.73 -17.53 20.69
C VAL A 22 -38.98 -16.71 19.42
N ASP A 23 -39.33 -15.44 19.61
CA ASP A 23 -39.53 -14.53 18.50
C ASP A 23 -38.19 -14.22 17.84
N LYS A 24 -38.05 -14.56 16.56
CA LYS A 24 -36.83 -14.40 15.74
C LYS A 24 -36.99 -13.31 14.67
N ARG A 25 -38.11 -12.55 14.68
CA ARG A 25 -38.36 -11.49 13.72
C ARG A 25 -37.47 -10.29 13.99
N GLU A 26 -37.25 -9.50 12.99
CA GLU A 26 -36.58 -8.21 13.09
C GLU A 26 -37.22 -7.34 14.20
N GLY A 27 -36.37 -6.77 15.06
CA GLY A 27 -36.82 -6.03 16.25
C GLY A 27 -37.09 -6.88 17.49
N SER A 28 -36.95 -8.21 17.42
CA SER A 28 -36.91 -9.06 18.61
C SER A 28 -35.58 -8.98 19.35
N ILE A 29 -35.59 -9.26 20.64
CA ILE A 29 -34.37 -9.25 21.48
C ILE A 29 -33.29 -10.21 20.90
N ILE A 30 -33.74 -11.36 20.40
CA ILE A 30 -32.81 -12.36 19.82
C ILE A 30 -32.18 -11.85 18.52
N TYR A 31 -33.02 -11.26 17.65
CA TYR A 31 -32.54 -10.68 16.39
C TYR A 31 -31.55 -9.53 16.66
N ASP A 32 -31.89 -8.60 17.52
CA ASP A 32 -31.07 -7.43 17.84
C ASP A 32 -29.77 -7.82 18.56
N ALA A 33 -29.76 -8.93 19.29
CA ALA A 33 -28.54 -9.46 19.89
C ALA A 33 -27.61 -10.17 18.88
N LEU A 34 -28.17 -10.87 17.89
CA LEU A 34 -27.38 -11.62 16.91
C LEU A 34 -26.95 -10.78 15.70
N ALA A 35 -27.71 -9.76 15.33
CA ALA A 35 -27.39 -8.93 14.17
C ALA A 35 -26.01 -8.28 14.23
N PRO A 36 -25.56 -7.66 15.34
CA PRO A 36 -24.18 -7.14 15.42
C PRO A 36 -23.11 -8.22 15.27
N VAL A 37 -23.34 -9.40 15.85
CA VAL A 37 -22.40 -10.52 15.76
C VAL A 37 -22.30 -11.06 14.33
N ALA A 38 -23.43 -11.16 13.63
CA ALA A 38 -23.46 -11.55 12.23
C ALA A 38 -22.75 -10.53 11.34
N MET A 39 -22.86 -9.23 11.63
CA MET A 39 -22.19 -8.16 10.91
C MET A 39 -20.66 -8.28 11.07
N GLU A 40 -20.16 -8.40 12.30
CA GLU A 40 -18.74 -8.60 12.57
C GLU A 40 -18.20 -9.88 11.93
N SER A 41 -18.98 -10.96 11.98
CA SER A 41 -18.60 -12.22 11.33
C SER A 41 -18.50 -12.09 9.82
N ALA A 42 -19.42 -11.39 9.17
CA ALA A 42 -19.37 -11.11 7.74
C ALA A 42 -18.12 -10.28 7.37
N GLN A 43 -17.79 -9.28 8.18
CA GLN A 43 -16.56 -8.50 8.00
C GLN A 43 -15.31 -9.38 8.12
N MET A 44 -15.27 -10.28 9.11
CA MET A 44 -14.15 -11.21 9.26
C MET A 44 -13.97 -12.11 8.03
N TYR A 45 -15.04 -12.59 7.41
CA TYR A 45 -14.94 -13.39 6.17
C TYR A 45 -14.42 -12.54 4.99
N ALA A 46 -14.84 -11.28 4.88
CA ALA A 46 -14.30 -10.37 3.87
C ALA A 46 -12.80 -10.12 4.08
N ASP A 47 -12.36 -9.89 5.31
CA ASP A 47 -10.94 -9.71 5.65
C ASP A 47 -10.12 -10.99 5.37
N MET A 48 -10.70 -12.17 5.61
CA MET A 48 -10.07 -13.46 5.26
C MET A 48 -9.89 -13.62 3.74
N ASP A 49 -10.83 -13.16 2.93
CA ASP A 49 -10.71 -13.19 1.46
C ASP A 49 -9.58 -12.28 0.98
N ILE A 50 -9.44 -11.09 1.57
CA ILE A 50 -8.31 -10.18 1.34
C ILE A 50 -6.99 -10.84 1.72
N LEU A 51 -6.92 -11.46 2.91
CA LEU A 51 -5.70 -12.16 3.35
C LEU A 51 -5.30 -13.28 2.41
N LEU A 52 -6.27 -14.03 1.87
CA LEU A 52 -5.99 -15.08 0.89
C LEU A 52 -5.43 -14.50 -0.41
N GLN A 53 -5.95 -13.36 -0.89
CA GLN A 53 -5.41 -12.68 -2.07
C GLN A 53 -3.96 -12.21 -1.84
N GLU A 54 -3.66 -11.69 -0.64
CA GLU A 54 -2.31 -11.25 -0.27
C GLU A 54 -1.31 -12.42 -0.08
N CYS A 55 -1.80 -13.65 0.05
CA CYS A 55 -0.95 -14.84 0.14
C CYS A 55 -0.29 -15.25 -1.19
N PHE A 56 -0.80 -14.82 -2.33
CA PHE A 56 -0.30 -15.21 -3.64
C PHE A 56 0.43 -14.06 -4.31
N ALA A 57 1.57 -14.34 -4.93
CA ALA A 57 2.43 -13.31 -5.51
C ALA A 57 1.81 -12.59 -6.74
N ASP A 58 0.85 -13.21 -7.41
CA ASP A 58 0.14 -12.66 -8.57
C ASP A 58 -1.00 -11.69 -8.18
N SER A 59 -1.55 -11.84 -6.97
CA SER A 59 -2.64 -11.02 -6.46
C SER A 59 -2.24 -10.11 -5.29
N ALA A 60 -1.06 -10.35 -4.70
CA ALA A 60 -0.57 -9.60 -3.55
C ALA A 60 -0.32 -8.13 -3.87
N SER A 61 -0.69 -7.26 -2.93
CA SER A 61 -0.32 -5.86 -2.96
C SER A 61 1.21 -5.69 -2.89
N TYR A 62 1.72 -4.54 -3.38
CA TYR A 62 3.15 -4.25 -3.42
C TYR A 62 3.86 -4.48 -2.08
N TYR A 63 3.21 -4.10 -0.98
CA TYR A 63 3.76 -4.26 0.37
C TYR A 63 4.00 -5.73 0.75
N TYR A 64 3.01 -6.59 0.50
CA TYR A 64 3.12 -8.02 0.79
C TYR A 64 4.00 -8.74 -0.23
N LEU A 65 4.02 -8.28 -1.48
CA LEU A 65 4.90 -8.81 -2.51
C LEU A 65 6.38 -8.64 -2.14
N ILE A 66 6.77 -7.48 -1.60
CA ILE A 66 8.13 -7.24 -1.09
C ILE A 66 8.49 -8.23 0.03
N LYS A 67 7.57 -8.47 0.98
CA LYS A 67 7.80 -9.44 2.06
C LYS A 67 7.99 -10.85 1.51
N ARG A 68 7.14 -11.26 0.57
CA ARG A 68 7.25 -12.57 -0.09
C ARG A 68 8.55 -12.72 -0.89
N ALA A 69 8.99 -11.66 -1.57
CA ALA A 69 10.28 -11.64 -2.27
C ALA A 69 11.46 -11.80 -1.29
N ALA A 70 11.41 -11.09 -0.16
CA ALA A 70 12.42 -11.18 0.89
C ALA A 70 12.56 -12.60 1.47
N GLU A 71 11.47 -13.37 1.61
CA GLU A 71 11.50 -14.78 2.02
C GLU A 71 12.30 -15.67 1.05
N ARG A 72 12.42 -15.25 -0.20
CA ARG A 72 13.20 -15.92 -1.25
C ARG A 72 14.60 -15.31 -1.43
N GLY A 73 15.01 -14.39 -0.55
CA GLY A 73 16.29 -13.67 -0.65
C GLY A 73 16.34 -12.61 -1.75
N ILE A 74 15.18 -12.20 -2.28
CA ILE A 74 15.06 -11.15 -3.29
C ILE A 74 14.69 -9.86 -2.58
N PHE A 75 15.52 -8.85 -2.71
CA PHE A 75 15.31 -7.53 -2.10
C PHE A 75 15.06 -6.48 -3.17
N VAL A 76 14.22 -5.50 -2.83
CA VAL A 76 13.98 -4.33 -3.69
C VAL A 76 15.28 -3.54 -3.78
N LYS A 77 15.66 -3.17 -5.01
CA LYS A 77 16.75 -2.24 -5.22
C LYS A 77 16.21 -0.82 -5.03
N GLU A 78 16.87 -0.09 -4.16
CA GLU A 78 16.58 1.34 -4.02
C GLU A 78 16.95 2.09 -5.29
N GLY A 79 16.20 3.13 -5.61
CA GLY A 79 16.52 4.03 -6.72
C GLY A 79 17.86 4.74 -6.44
N ILE A 80 18.71 4.81 -7.44
CA ILE A 80 19.93 5.63 -7.39
C ILE A 80 19.58 6.96 -8.07
N PRO A 81 19.82 8.12 -7.41
CA PRO A 81 19.57 9.41 -8.03
C PRO A 81 20.37 9.57 -9.33
N ALA A 82 19.76 10.17 -10.33
CA ALA A 82 20.43 10.46 -11.59
C ALA A 82 21.52 11.52 -11.39
N VAL A 83 22.72 11.22 -11.88
CA VAL A 83 23.85 12.17 -11.88
C VAL A 83 24.04 12.69 -13.30
N VAL A 84 24.05 13.99 -13.45
CA VAL A 84 24.25 14.66 -14.75
C VAL A 84 25.43 15.62 -14.68
N LYS A 85 26.15 15.74 -15.81
CA LYS A 85 27.23 16.70 -15.98
C LYS A 85 26.68 17.89 -16.77
N VAL A 86 26.78 19.08 -16.21
CA VAL A 86 26.34 20.33 -16.84
C VAL A 86 27.51 21.26 -17.11
N LYS A 87 27.39 22.10 -18.11
CA LYS A 87 28.32 23.17 -18.42
C LYS A 87 27.64 24.51 -18.25
N CYS A 88 28.20 25.35 -17.41
CA CYS A 88 27.75 26.71 -17.20
C CYS A 88 28.50 27.66 -18.15
N ILE A 89 27.84 28.65 -18.67
CA ILE A 89 28.36 29.70 -19.54
C ILE A 89 27.92 31.06 -18.96
N PRO A 90 28.86 31.94 -18.64
CA PRO A 90 30.32 31.85 -18.80
C PRO A 90 30.97 30.88 -17.79
N SER A 91 32.13 30.32 -18.13
CA SER A 91 32.82 29.30 -17.35
C SER A 91 33.58 29.82 -16.13
N ASP A 92 33.67 31.12 -15.97
CA ASP A 92 34.31 31.82 -14.85
C ASP A 92 33.39 32.04 -13.65
N VAL A 93 32.14 31.70 -13.78
CA VAL A 93 31.18 31.80 -12.68
C VAL A 93 31.36 30.62 -11.71
N ASN A 94 31.64 30.95 -10.45
CA ASN A 94 31.70 29.96 -9.39
C ASN A 94 30.29 29.80 -8.77
N ILE A 95 29.69 28.62 -8.98
CA ILE A 95 28.38 28.29 -8.42
C ILE A 95 28.61 27.47 -7.15
N PRO A 96 28.07 27.88 -5.99
CA PRO A 96 28.22 27.16 -4.75
C PRO A 96 27.63 25.74 -4.84
N GLU A 97 28.23 24.80 -4.11
CA GLU A 97 27.64 23.48 -3.88
C GLU A 97 26.27 23.62 -3.22
N ALA A 98 25.40 22.63 -3.43
CA ALA A 98 24.02 22.63 -3.01
C ALA A 98 23.10 23.69 -3.68
N THR A 99 23.60 24.40 -4.71
CA THR A 99 22.70 25.25 -5.54
C THR A 99 21.75 24.34 -6.32
N GLU A 100 20.46 24.64 -6.25
CA GLU A 100 19.42 23.85 -6.90
C GLU A 100 19.01 24.43 -8.25
N PHE A 101 18.81 23.56 -9.21
CA PHE A 101 18.30 23.88 -10.54
C PHE A 101 17.12 22.96 -10.86
N SER A 102 16.06 23.52 -11.39
CA SER A 102 14.89 22.74 -11.83
C SER A 102 14.84 22.67 -13.35
N ILE A 103 14.61 21.47 -13.87
CA ILE A 103 14.40 21.20 -15.28
C ILE A 103 13.07 20.45 -15.41
N GLY A 104 12.02 21.15 -15.82
CA GLY A 104 10.66 20.61 -15.77
C GLY A 104 10.21 20.37 -14.32
N GLU A 105 9.84 19.14 -14.00
CA GLU A 105 9.42 18.73 -12.66
C GLU A 105 10.56 18.18 -11.79
N MET A 106 11.78 18.05 -12.36
CA MET A 106 12.92 17.48 -11.64
C MET A 106 13.83 18.59 -11.10
N THR A 107 14.23 18.42 -9.85
CA THR A 107 15.19 19.29 -9.17
C THR A 107 16.55 18.60 -9.07
N TYR A 108 17.61 19.34 -9.35
CA TYR A 108 18.99 18.88 -9.28
C TYR A 108 19.78 19.80 -8.38
N SER A 109 20.62 19.25 -7.53
CA SER A 109 21.54 20.00 -6.71
C SER A 109 23.01 19.78 -7.17
N ILE A 110 23.81 20.84 -7.15
CA ILE A 110 25.25 20.74 -7.46
C ILE A 110 25.93 19.97 -6.35
N THR A 111 26.64 18.91 -6.73
CA THR A 111 27.40 18.07 -5.81
C THR A 111 28.90 18.28 -5.91
N GLU A 112 29.43 18.66 -7.09
CA GLU A 112 30.88 18.82 -7.31
C GLU A 112 31.15 19.81 -8.44
N ASN A 113 32.21 20.63 -8.26
CA ASN A 113 32.76 21.47 -9.30
C ASN A 113 33.91 20.72 -10.01
N LEU A 114 33.73 20.44 -11.29
CA LEU A 114 34.68 19.68 -12.11
C LEU A 114 35.73 20.56 -12.83
N GLY A 115 35.66 21.87 -12.64
CA GLY A 115 36.53 22.84 -13.32
C GLY A 115 36.05 23.21 -14.73
N ASP A 116 36.60 24.25 -15.31
CA ASP A 116 36.26 24.78 -16.66
C ASP A 116 34.78 25.04 -16.90
N GLY A 117 34.05 25.41 -15.84
CA GLY A 117 32.62 25.66 -15.88
C GLY A 117 31.77 24.39 -15.91
N PHE A 118 32.34 23.22 -15.68
CA PHE A 118 31.61 21.97 -15.56
C PHE A 118 31.28 21.64 -14.10
N TYR A 119 30.06 21.17 -13.88
CA TYR A 119 29.56 20.77 -12.57
C TYR A 119 28.88 19.40 -12.67
N SER A 120 29.03 18.59 -11.60
CA SER A 120 28.24 17.39 -11.38
C SER A 120 26.99 17.79 -10.58
N MET A 121 25.84 17.31 -11.01
CA MET A 121 24.57 17.54 -10.34
C MET A 121 23.84 16.22 -10.11
N THR A 122 23.21 16.12 -8.95
CA THR A 122 22.43 14.93 -8.57
C THR A 122 20.95 15.31 -8.48
N CYS A 123 20.08 14.47 -9.03
CA CYS A 123 18.64 14.62 -8.93
C CYS A 123 18.18 14.39 -7.47
N SER A 124 17.38 15.28 -6.95
CA SER A 124 16.79 15.19 -5.59
C SER A 124 15.54 14.36 -5.61
#